data_38f50702d4a7475ebc626f5d10711e30
#
_entry.id   38f50702d4a7475ebc626f5d10711e30
#
_cell.length_a   1.000
_cell.length_b   1.000
_cell.length_c   1.000
_cell.angle_alpha   90.00
_cell.angle_beta   90.00
_cell.angle_gamma   90.00
#
_symmetry.space_group_name_H-M   'P 1'
#
loop_
_entity.id
_entity.type
_entity.pdbx_description
1 polymer ?
#
loop_
_entity_poly.entity_id
_entity_poly.type
_entity_poly.pdbx_seq_one_letter_code
_entity_poly.pdbx_strand_id
1 'polypeptide(L)'
;LLGVERRRIVALVRSRIESRRPLPYLLGEAFFAGFPFEVDERVLIPRSPIAELIEQGFSAWFEDLPPAHVLDLCTGSGCIGIATALYLPTCEVDLVDISVEALEVAKANIVRHDVGRRVRAVASDLFEGVAGQHYDLIVSNPPYVDTRDLAAMPAEYRHEPDLALGAGRDGLDIVRRILREARAYLNDGGMLIVEVGNSQRHLEAAFPEVPFLWLEFERGGEGGFALSAEDLDTYADHFAASHPA
;
A
#
# COMPACT_ATOMS: atom_id res chain seq x y z
N LEU A 1 -32.22 15.43 -10.97
CA LEU A 1 -32.06 13.96 -11.11
C LEU A 1 -33.23 13.40 -11.90
N LEU A 2 -32.91 12.68 -12.98
CA LEU A 2 -33.90 11.94 -13.76
C LEU A 2 -34.48 10.79 -12.92
N GLY A 3 -35.74 10.37 -13.20
CA GLY A 3 -36.40 9.33 -12.44
C GLY A 3 -35.64 8.00 -12.35
N VAL A 4 -34.81 7.70 -13.36
CA VAL A 4 -33.94 6.51 -13.39
C VAL A 4 -32.76 6.65 -12.40
N GLU A 5 -32.12 7.80 -12.35
CA GLU A 5 -31.02 8.10 -11.44
C GLU A 5 -31.48 8.03 -9.98
N ARG A 6 -32.63 8.62 -9.68
CA ARG A 6 -33.21 8.54 -8.35
C ARG A 6 -33.49 7.10 -7.90
N ARG A 7 -34.04 6.25 -8.79
CA ARG A 7 -34.26 4.84 -8.48
C ARG A 7 -32.93 4.10 -8.22
N ARG A 8 -31.90 4.37 -9.02
CA ARG A 8 -30.57 3.76 -8.84
C ARG A 8 -29.97 4.15 -7.50
N ILE A 9 -30.00 5.43 -7.13
CA ILE A 9 -29.51 5.91 -5.82
C ILE A 9 -30.26 5.23 -4.68
N VAL A 10 -31.60 5.17 -4.72
CA VAL A 10 -32.39 4.52 -3.67
C VAL A 10 -32.05 3.03 -3.57
N ALA A 11 -31.85 2.35 -4.69
CA ALA A 11 -31.45 0.93 -4.69
C ALA A 11 -30.07 0.74 -4.05
N LEU A 12 -29.07 1.57 -4.37
CA LEU A 12 -27.74 1.54 -3.78
C LEU A 12 -27.77 1.79 -2.26
N VAL A 13 -28.54 2.79 -1.82
CA VAL A 13 -28.72 3.09 -0.38
C VAL A 13 -29.33 1.91 0.36
N ARG A 14 -30.38 1.29 -0.20
CA ARG A 14 -31.00 0.10 0.38
C ARG A 14 -30.00 -1.05 0.46
N SER A 15 -29.31 -1.36 -0.65
CA SER A 15 -28.28 -2.40 -0.69
C SER A 15 -27.20 -2.16 0.37
N ARG A 16 -26.72 -0.92 0.53
CA ARG A 16 -25.73 -0.55 1.55
C ARG A 16 -26.23 -0.79 2.98
N ILE A 17 -27.48 -0.42 3.26
CA ILE A 17 -28.12 -0.60 4.58
C ILE A 17 -28.30 -2.09 4.91
N GLU A 18 -28.80 -2.86 3.95
CA GLU A 18 -29.16 -4.28 4.15
C GLU A 18 -27.92 -5.18 4.22
N SER A 19 -26.94 -4.96 3.31
CA SER A 19 -25.77 -5.82 3.19
C SER A 19 -24.58 -5.38 4.05
N ARG A 20 -24.52 -4.15 4.51
CA ARG A 20 -23.36 -3.51 5.14
C ARG A 20 -22.11 -3.49 4.24
N ARG A 21 -22.24 -3.85 2.97
CA ARG A 21 -21.16 -3.84 2.00
C ARG A 21 -20.66 -2.42 1.76
N PRO A 22 -19.35 -2.15 1.79
CA PRO A 22 -18.78 -0.82 1.54
C PRO A 22 -19.27 -0.20 0.24
N LEU A 23 -19.49 1.12 0.25
CA LEU A 23 -19.98 1.83 -0.94
C LEU A 23 -19.05 1.67 -2.17
N PRO A 24 -17.70 1.72 -2.05
CA PRO A 24 -16.82 1.46 -3.17
C PRO A 24 -17.09 0.12 -3.86
N TYR A 25 -17.32 -0.95 -3.12
CA TYR A 25 -17.65 -2.25 -3.71
C TYR A 25 -19.01 -2.33 -4.37
N LEU A 26 -19.99 -1.53 -3.88
CA LEU A 26 -21.31 -1.41 -4.54
C LEU A 26 -21.23 -0.61 -5.83
N LEU A 27 -20.28 0.32 -5.93
CA LEU A 27 -20.03 1.14 -7.11
C LEU A 27 -19.05 0.48 -8.09
N GLY A 28 -18.20 -0.44 -7.60
CA GLY A 28 -17.08 -1.00 -8.34
C GLY A 28 -15.93 0.01 -8.51
N GLU A 29 -15.91 1.10 -7.72
CA GLU A 29 -14.96 2.18 -7.88
C GLU A 29 -14.65 2.88 -6.56
N ALA A 30 -13.36 3.25 -6.38
CA ALA A 30 -12.88 4.13 -5.33
C ALA A 30 -11.97 5.22 -5.93
N PHE A 31 -11.81 6.35 -5.22
CA PHE A 31 -10.87 7.40 -5.62
C PHE A 31 -9.62 7.36 -4.74
N PHE A 32 -8.47 7.53 -5.36
CA PHE A 32 -7.17 7.60 -4.68
C PHE A 32 -6.26 8.59 -5.40
N ALA A 33 -5.61 9.49 -4.66
CA ALA A 33 -4.73 10.54 -5.20
C ALA A 33 -5.35 11.27 -6.42
N GLY A 34 -6.66 11.54 -6.38
CA GLY A 34 -7.40 12.24 -7.45
C GLY A 34 -7.85 11.37 -8.62
N PHE A 35 -7.50 10.08 -8.67
CA PHE A 35 -7.84 9.18 -9.77
C PHE A 35 -8.85 8.10 -9.36
N PRO A 36 -9.74 7.66 -10.28
CA PRO A 36 -10.69 6.58 -10.03
C PRO A 36 -10.04 5.21 -10.26
N PHE A 37 -10.21 4.27 -9.33
CA PHE A 37 -9.71 2.89 -9.43
C PHE A 37 -10.87 1.90 -9.37
N GLU A 38 -10.81 0.85 -10.18
CA GLU A 38 -11.68 -0.31 -10.02
C GLU A 38 -11.34 -1.03 -8.72
N VAL A 39 -12.38 -1.38 -7.95
CA VAL A 39 -12.25 -2.13 -6.70
C VAL A 39 -13.42 -3.08 -6.50
N ASP A 40 -13.14 -4.23 -5.94
CA ASP A 40 -14.11 -5.19 -5.43
C ASP A 40 -13.55 -5.94 -4.21
N GLU A 41 -14.24 -6.95 -3.72
CA GLU A 41 -13.86 -7.67 -2.50
C GLU A 41 -12.52 -8.42 -2.58
N ARG A 42 -11.85 -8.41 -3.72
CA ARG A 42 -10.50 -9.01 -3.90
C ARG A 42 -9.38 -8.10 -3.40
N VAL A 43 -9.66 -6.81 -3.17
CA VAL A 43 -8.64 -5.80 -2.82
C VAL A 43 -9.10 -4.91 -1.68
N LEU A 44 -8.15 -4.39 -0.90
CA LEU A 44 -8.41 -3.34 0.07
C LEU A 44 -8.95 -2.08 -0.63
N ILE A 45 -9.92 -1.40 -0.02
CA ILE A 45 -10.38 -0.10 -0.50
C ILE A 45 -9.26 0.92 -0.35
N PRO A 46 -8.84 1.62 -1.42
CA PRO A 46 -7.80 2.64 -1.38
C PRO A 46 -8.09 3.75 -0.35
N ARG A 47 -7.20 3.92 0.63
CA ARG A 47 -7.32 4.93 1.69
C ARG A 47 -5.99 5.33 2.34
N SER A 48 -4.86 4.91 1.76
CA SER A 48 -3.53 5.18 2.29
C SER A 48 -3.19 6.68 2.27
N PRO A 49 -2.63 7.24 3.36
CA PRO A 49 -2.13 8.61 3.39
C PRO A 49 -0.90 8.83 2.48
N ILE A 50 -0.24 7.76 2.00
CA ILE A 50 0.84 7.84 1.00
C ILE A 50 0.39 8.62 -0.26
N ALA A 51 -0.92 8.75 -0.51
CA ALA A 51 -1.46 9.60 -1.56
C ALA A 51 -0.89 11.04 -1.53
N GLU A 52 -0.65 11.62 -0.34
CA GLU A 52 -0.09 12.98 -0.22
C GLU A 52 1.36 13.05 -0.72
N LEU A 53 2.16 12.03 -0.43
CA LEU A 53 3.54 11.94 -0.91
C LEU A 53 3.60 11.78 -2.44
N ILE A 54 2.68 10.98 -2.99
CA ILE A 54 2.55 10.79 -4.43
C ILE A 54 2.20 12.11 -5.13
N GLU A 55 1.21 12.85 -4.61
CA GLU A 55 0.78 14.14 -5.14
C GLU A 55 1.91 15.19 -5.11
N GLN A 56 2.82 15.07 -4.14
CA GLN A 56 4.03 15.90 -4.01
C GLN A 56 5.23 15.35 -4.80
N GLY A 57 5.09 14.23 -5.52
CA GLY A 57 6.15 13.60 -6.30
C GLY A 57 7.31 13.08 -5.45
N PHE A 58 7.08 12.76 -4.16
CA PHE A 58 8.10 12.36 -3.19
C PHE A 58 9.24 13.38 -3.05
N SER A 59 8.96 14.65 -3.29
CA SER A 59 9.95 15.74 -3.38
C SER A 59 10.80 15.93 -2.12
N ALA A 60 10.34 15.46 -0.95
CA ALA A 60 11.13 15.51 0.29
C ALA A 60 12.46 14.72 0.18
N TRP A 61 12.53 13.70 -0.68
CA TRP A 61 13.70 12.84 -0.88
C TRP A 61 14.27 12.88 -2.30
N PHE A 62 13.46 13.31 -3.28
CA PHE A 62 13.77 13.28 -4.70
C PHE A 62 13.55 14.66 -5.33
N GLU A 63 14.11 15.74 -4.69
CA GLU A 63 13.90 17.13 -5.14
C GLU A 63 14.41 17.38 -6.55
N ASP A 64 15.65 16.97 -6.84
CA ASP A 64 16.32 17.24 -8.11
C ASP A 64 16.05 16.17 -9.19
N LEU A 65 15.87 14.93 -8.79
CA LEU A 65 15.71 13.81 -9.71
C LEU A 65 14.63 12.84 -9.18
N PRO A 66 13.44 12.82 -9.77
CA PRO A 66 12.39 11.88 -9.40
C PRO A 66 12.85 10.41 -9.49
N PRO A 67 12.30 9.50 -8.67
CA PRO A 67 12.64 8.09 -8.74
C PRO A 67 12.31 7.52 -10.12
N ALA A 68 13.28 6.83 -10.74
CA ALA A 68 13.11 6.21 -12.05
C ALA A 68 12.47 4.83 -11.96
N HIS A 69 12.82 4.07 -10.92
CA HIS A 69 12.31 2.71 -10.66
C HIS A 69 11.65 2.63 -9.30
N VAL A 70 10.37 2.26 -9.28
CA VAL A 70 9.55 2.21 -8.07
C VAL A 70 8.98 0.80 -7.88
N LEU A 71 9.02 0.30 -6.65
CA LEU A 71 8.37 -0.94 -6.24
C LEU A 71 7.21 -0.63 -5.30
N ASP A 72 6.01 -1.10 -5.65
CA ASP A 72 4.81 -1.07 -4.78
C ASP A 72 4.54 -2.49 -4.27
N LEU A 73 4.89 -2.74 -3.00
CA LEU A 73 4.69 -4.02 -2.32
C LEU A 73 3.33 -4.11 -1.65
N CYS A 74 2.69 -5.27 -1.72
CA CYS A 74 1.33 -5.50 -1.25
C CYS A 74 0.35 -4.54 -1.95
N THR A 75 0.47 -4.46 -3.27
CA THR A 75 -0.12 -3.42 -4.09
C THR A 75 -1.66 -3.42 -4.13
N GLY A 76 -2.31 -4.56 -3.85
CA GLY A 76 -3.76 -4.69 -3.88
C GLY A 76 -4.36 -4.30 -5.22
N SER A 77 -5.13 -3.21 -5.27
CA SER A 77 -5.72 -2.66 -6.50
C SER A 77 -4.72 -1.98 -7.44
N GLY A 78 -3.45 -1.85 -7.03
CA GLY A 78 -2.43 -1.11 -7.77
C GLY A 78 -2.48 0.41 -7.55
N CYS A 79 -3.30 0.90 -6.63
CA CYS A 79 -3.60 2.33 -6.53
C CYS A 79 -2.37 3.18 -6.19
N ILE A 80 -1.48 2.73 -5.32
CA ILE A 80 -0.26 3.46 -4.93
C ILE A 80 0.69 3.54 -6.13
N GLY A 81 1.09 2.40 -6.69
CA GLY A 81 2.06 2.37 -7.78
C GLY A 81 1.54 2.99 -9.07
N ILE A 82 0.26 2.78 -9.43
CA ILE A 82 -0.35 3.39 -10.62
C ILE A 82 -0.47 4.91 -10.45
N ALA A 83 -0.92 5.41 -9.28
CA ALA A 83 -0.96 6.84 -9.01
C ALA A 83 0.46 7.44 -9.06
N THR A 84 1.47 6.76 -8.51
CA THR A 84 2.88 7.16 -8.64
C THR A 84 3.28 7.31 -10.10
N ALA A 85 2.97 6.33 -10.96
CA ALA A 85 3.27 6.39 -12.39
C ALA A 85 2.52 7.52 -13.13
N LEU A 86 1.34 7.93 -12.64
CA LEU A 86 0.57 9.04 -13.21
C LEU A 86 1.16 10.41 -12.83
N TYR A 87 1.60 10.57 -11.59
CA TYR A 87 2.27 11.80 -11.13
C TYR A 87 3.71 11.92 -11.62
N LEU A 88 4.41 10.78 -11.78
CA LEU A 88 5.80 10.70 -12.27
C LEU A 88 5.84 10.02 -13.64
N PRO A 89 5.64 10.75 -14.74
CA PRO A 89 5.43 10.17 -16.06
C PRO A 89 6.66 9.46 -16.65
N THR A 90 7.83 9.60 -16.05
CA THR A 90 9.08 8.93 -16.49
C THR A 90 9.44 7.71 -15.68
N CYS A 91 8.77 7.44 -14.54
CA CYS A 91 9.09 6.29 -13.71
C CYS A 91 8.53 4.98 -14.28
N GLU A 92 9.25 3.89 -14.03
CA GLU A 92 8.79 2.52 -14.20
C GLU A 92 8.38 1.94 -12.84
N VAL A 93 7.29 1.19 -12.79
CA VAL A 93 6.71 0.71 -11.54
C VAL A 93 6.43 -0.79 -11.61
N ASP A 94 6.92 -1.53 -10.62
CA ASP A 94 6.53 -2.90 -10.36
C ASP A 94 5.48 -2.93 -9.25
N LEU A 95 4.31 -3.51 -9.56
CA LEU A 95 3.24 -3.78 -8.61
C LEU A 95 3.35 -5.23 -8.16
N VAL A 96 3.64 -5.45 -6.90
CA VAL A 96 3.84 -6.78 -6.33
C VAL A 96 2.74 -7.11 -5.33
N ASP A 97 2.12 -8.28 -5.51
CA ASP A 97 1.18 -8.85 -4.53
C ASP A 97 1.27 -10.39 -4.55
N ILE A 98 1.01 -10.99 -3.40
CA ILE A 98 0.92 -12.44 -3.28
C ILE A 98 -0.42 -12.97 -3.81
N SER A 99 -1.48 -12.14 -3.77
CA SER A 99 -2.81 -12.47 -4.27
C SER A 99 -2.90 -12.27 -5.78
N VAL A 100 -3.02 -13.38 -6.50
CA VAL A 100 -3.26 -13.35 -7.96
C VAL A 100 -4.59 -12.67 -8.27
N GLU A 101 -5.60 -12.82 -7.42
CA GLU A 101 -6.90 -12.19 -7.56
C GLU A 101 -6.82 -10.66 -7.42
N ALA A 102 -6.01 -10.16 -6.49
CA ALA A 102 -5.74 -8.71 -6.36
C ALA A 102 -5.03 -8.18 -7.61
N LEU A 103 -4.05 -8.92 -8.13
CA LEU A 103 -3.34 -8.54 -9.35
C LEU A 103 -4.24 -8.50 -10.60
N GLU A 104 -5.33 -9.26 -10.65
CA GLU A 104 -6.31 -9.10 -11.74
C GLU A 104 -7.01 -7.74 -11.68
N VAL A 105 -7.31 -7.23 -10.47
CA VAL A 105 -7.84 -5.87 -10.28
C VAL A 105 -6.77 -4.83 -10.65
N ALA A 106 -5.53 -5.01 -10.18
CA ALA A 106 -4.42 -4.11 -10.54
C ALA A 106 -4.19 -4.03 -12.06
N LYS A 107 -4.24 -5.17 -12.78
CA LYS A 107 -4.13 -5.20 -14.24
C LYS A 107 -5.28 -4.46 -14.92
N ALA A 108 -6.51 -4.57 -14.43
CA ALA A 108 -7.64 -3.79 -14.95
C ALA A 108 -7.39 -2.28 -14.76
N ASN A 109 -6.85 -1.88 -13.60
CA ASN A 109 -6.49 -0.49 -13.35
C ASN A 109 -5.30 0.00 -14.20
N ILE A 110 -4.28 -0.84 -14.46
CA ILE A 110 -3.20 -0.53 -15.43
C ILE A 110 -3.78 -0.20 -16.80
N VAL A 111 -4.73 -1.02 -17.30
CA VAL A 111 -5.41 -0.81 -18.57
C VAL A 111 -6.27 0.45 -18.53
N ARG A 112 -7.05 0.65 -17.46
CA ARG A 112 -7.92 1.81 -17.26
C ARG A 112 -7.16 3.14 -17.38
N HIS A 113 -5.94 3.19 -16.82
CA HIS A 113 -5.10 4.39 -16.79
C HIS A 113 -4.08 4.48 -17.93
N ASP A 114 -4.06 3.52 -18.84
CA ASP A 114 -3.14 3.47 -20.01
C ASP A 114 -1.65 3.57 -19.60
N VAL A 115 -1.27 2.94 -18.49
CA VAL A 115 0.12 2.98 -17.98
C VAL A 115 0.90 1.68 -18.23
N GLY A 116 0.33 0.71 -18.94
CA GLY A 116 0.91 -0.62 -19.15
C GLY A 116 2.26 -0.68 -19.86
N ARG A 117 2.78 0.46 -20.37
CA ARG A 117 4.14 0.54 -20.92
C ARG A 117 5.21 0.69 -19.84
N ARG A 118 4.83 1.15 -18.66
CA ARG A 118 5.72 1.51 -17.54
C ARG A 118 5.34 0.83 -16.21
N VAL A 119 4.17 0.24 -16.14
CA VAL A 119 3.66 -0.41 -14.94
C VAL A 119 3.40 -1.88 -15.24
N ARG A 120 3.98 -2.77 -14.47
CA ARG A 120 3.74 -4.21 -14.58
C ARG A 120 3.30 -4.82 -13.25
N ALA A 121 2.42 -5.83 -13.31
CA ALA A 121 1.95 -6.57 -12.15
C ALA A 121 2.68 -7.92 -12.06
N VAL A 122 3.25 -8.21 -10.88
CA VAL A 122 4.09 -9.38 -10.59
C VAL A 122 3.51 -10.14 -9.40
N ALA A 123 3.17 -11.42 -9.61
CA ALA A 123 2.75 -12.30 -8.52
C ALA A 123 4.00 -12.74 -7.72
N SER A 124 4.05 -12.38 -6.44
CA SER A 124 5.23 -12.63 -5.60
C SER A 124 4.89 -12.56 -4.12
N ASP A 125 5.52 -13.41 -3.33
CA ASP A 125 5.63 -13.21 -1.89
C ASP A 125 6.75 -12.20 -1.63
N LEU A 126 6.37 -10.96 -1.39
CA LEU A 126 7.26 -9.81 -1.28
C LEU A 126 8.26 -9.73 -2.45
N PHE A 127 9.55 -9.83 -2.18
CA PHE A 127 10.62 -9.58 -3.12
C PHE A 127 10.97 -10.78 -4.04
N GLU A 128 10.46 -11.99 -3.78
CA GLU A 128 10.89 -13.20 -4.48
C GLU A 128 10.78 -13.10 -6.02
N GLY A 129 9.67 -12.53 -6.51
CA GLY A 129 9.38 -12.41 -7.95
C GLY A 129 10.12 -11.29 -8.64
N VAL A 130 10.85 -10.44 -7.91
CA VAL A 130 11.62 -9.31 -8.44
C VAL A 130 13.13 -9.44 -8.13
N ALA A 131 13.59 -10.66 -7.93
CA ALA A 131 14.99 -10.94 -7.64
C ALA A 131 15.93 -10.32 -8.70
N GLY A 132 16.97 -9.62 -8.23
CA GLY A 132 17.95 -8.94 -9.09
C GLY A 132 17.51 -7.60 -9.67
N GLN A 133 16.28 -7.14 -9.35
CA GLN A 133 15.85 -5.76 -9.62
C GLN A 133 16.32 -4.84 -8.48
N HIS A 134 16.51 -3.55 -8.81
CA HIS A 134 16.84 -2.52 -7.81
C HIS A 134 15.99 -1.29 -8.08
N TYR A 135 15.57 -0.63 -7.00
CA TYR A 135 14.60 0.46 -7.03
C TYR A 135 15.16 1.71 -6.34
N ASP A 136 14.74 2.87 -6.80
CA ASP A 136 15.03 4.14 -6.13
C ASP A 136 14.07 4.37 -4.98
N LEU A 137 12.83 3.83 -5.12
CA LEU A 137 11.78 3.94 -4.12
C LEU A 137 11.05 2.60 -3.97
N ILE A 138 10.95 2.11 -2.74
CA ILE A 138 10.07 1.03 -2.36
C ILE A 138 8.96 1.63 -1.50
N VAL A 139 7.71 1.47 -1.92
CA VAL A 139 6.53 1.86 -1.15
C VAL A 139 5.71 0.64 -0.77
N SER A 140 5.09 0.65 0.40
CA SER A 140 4.19 -0.42 0.80
C SER A 140 3.12 0.07 1.77
N ASN A 141 1.90 -0.39 1.56
CA ASN A 141 0.85 -0.41 2.57
C ASN A 141 0.51 -1.89 2.85
N PRO A 142 1.36 -2.60 3.60
CA PRO A 142 1.18 -4.02 3.87
C PRO A 142 0.04 -4.24 4.87
N PRO A 143 -0.46 -5.47 5.03
CA PRO A 143 -1.28 -5.82 6.18
C PRO A 143 -0.56 -5.45 7.47
N TYR A 144 -1.26 -4.75 8.38
CA TYR A 144 -0.67 -4.30 9.66
C TYR A 144 -1.61 -4.41 10.86
N VAL A 145 -2.80 -4.97 10.67
CA VAL A 145 -3.79 -5.08 11.76
C VAL A 145 -3.44 -6.26 12.65
N ASP A 146 -3.31 -5.99 13.95
CA ASP A 146 -3.10 -7.04 14.94
C ASP A 146 -4.35 -7.90 15.15
N THR A 147 -4.18 -9.09 15.72
CA THR A 147 -5.26 -10.06 15.93
C THR A 147 -6.40 -9.51 16.80
N ARG A 148 -6.12 -8.62 17.77
CA ARG A 148 -7.11 -8.06 18.68
C ARG A 148 -7.96 -7.02 17.95
N ASP A 149 -7.32 -6.12 17.22
CA ASP A 149 -7.98 -5.07 16.49
C ASP A 149 -8.81 -5.66 15.34
N LEU A 150 -8.27 -6.68 14.65
CA LEU A 150 -9.00 -7.40 13.60
C LEU A 150 -10.33 -7.99 14.13
N ALA A 151 -10.31 -8.56 15.33
CA ALA A 151 -11.52 -9.12 15.96
C ALA A 151 -12.54 -8.04 16.35
N ALA A 152 -12.10 -6.79 16.59
CA ALA A 152 -12.94 -5.68 17.01
C ALA A 152 -13.47 -4.83 15.84
N MET A 153 -13.02 -5.08 14.61
CA MET A 153 -13.40 -4.31 13.43
C MET A 153 -14.91 -4.31 13.16
N PRO A 154 -15.48 -3.18 12.68
CA PRO A 154 -16.84 -3.09 12.20
C PRO A 154 -17.18 -4.12 11.11
N ALA A 155 -18.45 -4.45 10.97
CA ALA A 155 -18.92 -5.46 10.02
C ALA A 155 -18.57 -5.16 8.55
N GLU A 156 -18.35 -3.91 8.21
CA GLU A 156 -17.94 -3.45 6.88
C GLU A 156 -16.59 -4.04 6.46
N TYR A 157 -15.64 -4.13 7.38
CA TYR A 157 -14.30 -4.68 7.11
C TYR A 157 -14.30 -6.18 6.80
N ARG A 158 -15.37 -6.90 7.18
CA ARG A 158 -15.54 -8.33 6.83
C ARG A 158 -15.79 -8.56 5.33
N HIS A 159 -15.98 -7.51 4.57
CA HIS A 159 -16.09 -7.56 3.12
C HIS A 159 -14.74 -7.32 2.43
N GLU A 160 -13.74 -6.84 3.18
CA GLU A 160 -12.37 -6.69 2.66
C GLU A 160 -11.61 -8.00 2.86
N PRO A 161 -10.59 -8.31 2.03
CA PRO A 161 -9.86 -9.58 2.15
C PRO A 161 -9.10 -9.66 3.49
N ASP A 162 -9.22 -10.75 4.21
CA ASP A 162 -8.49 -10.98 5.47
C ASP A 162 -6.98 -10.84 5.26
N LEU A 163 -6.47 -11.31 4.10
CA LEU A 163 -5.07 -11.22 3.71
C LEU A 163 -4.55 -9.78 3.62
N ALA A 164 -5.43 -8.82 3.33
CA ALA A 164 -5.05 -7.41 3.19
C ALA A 164 -5.12 -6.64 4.53
N LEU A 165 -5.56 -7.28 5.62
CA LEU A 165 -5.76 -6.63 6.92
C LEU A 165 -4.82 -7.20 7.99
N GLY A 166 -4.89 -8.50 8.25
CA GLY A 166 -4.25 -9.15 9.39
C GLY A 166 -2.76 -9.43 9.17
N ALA A 167 -1.91 -9.09 10.17
CA ALA A 167 -0.48 -9.36 10.14
C ALA A 167 0.05 -9.90 11.48
N GLY A 168 -0.61 -10.94 11.96
CA GLY A 168 -0.16 -11.66 13.14
C GLY A 168 -0.59 -11.00 14.45
N ARG A 169 0.14 -11.34 15.52
CA ARG A 169 -0.23 -10.98 16.89
C ARG A 169 -0.10 -9.49 17.18
N ASP A 170 0.89 -8.83 16.61
CA ASP A 170 1.22 -7.43 16.81
C ASP A 170 1.15 -6.58 15.52
N GLY A 171 0.67 -7.16 14.43
CA GLY A 171 0.51 -6.47 13.16
C GLY A 171 1.83 -6.27 12.39
N LEU A 172 2.92 -6.94 12.76
CA LEU A 172 4.25 -6.65 12.21
C LEU A 172 4.83 -7.78 11.34
N ASP A 173 4.13 -8.88 11.14
CA ASP A 173 4.72 -10.05 10.46
C ASP A 173 5.28 -9.71 9.09
N ILE A 174 4.54 -8.93 8.30
CA ILE A 174 4.95 -8.54 6.95
C ILE A 174 6.02 -7.44 6.99
N VAL A 175 5.84 -6.44 7.84
CA VAL A 175 6.77 -5.31 7.95
C VAL A 175 8.16 -5.74 8.40
N ARG A 176 8.26 -6.71 9.31
CA ARG A 176 9.55 -7.29 9.71
C ARG A 176 10.29 -7.95 8.54
N ARG A 177 9.56 -8.61 7.64
CA ARG A 177 10.15 -9.18 6.43
C ARG A 177 10.60 -8.09 5.47
N ILE A 178 9.78 -7.06 5.25
CA ILE A 178 10.13 -5.92 4.41
C ILE A 178 11.42 -5.27 4.93
N LEU A 179 11.53 -4.96 6.22
CA LEU A 179 12.70 -4.33 6.82
C LEU A 179 13.98 -5.16 6.65
N ARG A 180 13.89 -6.49 6.74
CA ARG A 180 15.05 -7.38 6.54
C ARG A 180 15.53 -7.45 5.11
N GLU A 181 14.62 -7.35 4.15
CA GLU A 181 14.90 -7.69 2.76
C GLU A 181 15.09 -6.44 1.88
N ALA A 182 14.44 -5.32 2.23
CA ALA A 182 14.34 -4.13 1.38
C ALA A 182 15.71 -3.57 0.93
N ARG A 183 16.74 -3.60 1.81
CA ARG A 183 18.06 -3.05 1.44
C ARG A 183 18.66 -3.72 0.21
N ALA A 184 18.48 -5.02 0.05
CA ALA A 184 19.00 -5.77 -1.08
C ALA A 184 18.35 -5.37 -2.43
N TYR A 185 17.24 -4.64 -2.38
CA TYR A 185 16.48 -4.20 -3.55
C TYR A 185 16.49 -2.67 -3.73
N LEU A 186 17.15 -1.92 -2.86
CA LEU A 186 17.31 -0.48 -3.01
C LEU A 186 18.61 -0.11 -3.67
N ASN A 187 18.56 0.84 -4.59
CA ASN A 187 19.73 1.57 -5.08
C ASN A 187 20.37 2.37 -3.93
N ASP A 188 21.65 2.73 -4.06
CA ASP A 188 22.27 3.68 -3.15
C ASP A 188 21.52 5.03 -3.23
N GLY A 189 21.21 5.60 -2.06
CA GLY A 189 20.35 6.78 -1.95
C GLY A 189 18.85 6.51 -2.11
N GLY A 190 18.44 5.26 -2.29
CA GLY A 190 17.03 4.87 -2.37
C GLY A 190 16.31 4.96 -1.03
N MET A 191 14.98 4.98 -1.10
CA MET A 191 14.09 5.14 0.06
C MET A 191 13.08 4.01 0.18
N LEU A 192 12.85 3.59 1.42
CA LEU A 192 11.75 2.71 1.82
C LEU A 192 10.69 3.53 2.55
N ILE A 193 9.44 3.50 2.07
CA ILE A 193 8.29 4.16 2.71
C ILE A 193 7.22 3.11 2.99
N VAL A 194 6.83 2.96 4.25
CA VAL A 194 5.87 1.92 4.68
C VAL A 194 4.81 2.51 5.61
N GLU A 195 3.56 2.11 5.39
CA GLU A 195 2.45 2.36 6.31
C GLU A 195 2.28 1.16 7.26
N VAL A 196 2.18 1.44 8.56
CA VAL A 196 1.88 0.44 9.61
C VAL A 196 0.70 0.86 10.48
N GLY A 197 0.07 2.01 10.18
CA GLY A 197 -1.12 2.51 10.87
C GLY A 197 -1.00 2.44 12.39
N ASN A 198 -2.02 1.87 13.03
CA ASN A 198 -2.08 1.74 14.49
C ASN A 198 -1.03 0.78 15.11
N SER A 199 -0.30 0.01 14.30
CA SER A 199 0.81 -0.84 14.75
C SER A 199 2.13 -0.09 14.94
N GLN A 200 2.15 1.23 14.74
CA GLN A 200 3.33 2.09 14.99
C GLN A 200 3.96 1.81 16.37
N ARG A 201 3.17 1.78 17.43
CA ARG A 201 3.68 1.55 18.80
C ARG A 201 4.33 0.18 18.97
N HIS A 202 3.81 -0.83 18.28
CA HIS A 202 4.41 -2.16 18.27
C HIS A 202 5.75 -2.15 17.54
N LEU A 203 5.85 -1.40 16.43
CA LEU A 203 7.08 -1.26 15.66
C LEU A 203 8.16 -0.54 16.48
N GLU A 204 7.84 0.58 17.14
CA GLU A 204 8.76 1.30 18.04
C GLU A 204 9.25 0.41 19.19
N ALA A 205 8.37 -0.40 19.77
CA ALA A 205 8.73 -1.33 20.82
C ALA A 205 9.59 -2.50 20.35
N ALA A 206 9.37 -2.96 19.11
CA ALA A 206 10.14 -4.05 18.50
C ALA A 206 11.56 -3.63 18.07
N PHE A 207 11.72 -2.35 17.70
CA PHE A 207 12.98 -1.78 17.19
C PHE A 207 13.32 -0.44 17.88
N PRO A 208 13.56 -0.41 19.21
CA PRO A 208 13.74 0.83 19.96
C PRO A 208 15.00 1.61 19.59
N GLU A 209 15.98 0.97 18.95
CA GLU A 209 17.22 1.61 18.52
C GLU A 209 17.14 2.19 17.09
N VAL A 210 16.07 1.90 16.35
CA VAL A 210 15.89 2.37 14.96
C VAL A 210 15.18 3.71 14.96
N PRO A 211 15.79 4.78 14.43
CA PRO A 211 15.17 6.10 14.37
C PRO A 211 14.26 6.22 13.16
N PHE A 212 13.10 5.56 13.17
CA PHE A 212 12.11 5.69 12.11
C PHE A 212 11.74 7.16 11.89
N LEU A 213 11.84 7.65 10.65
CA LEU A 213 11.31 8.96 10.29
C LEU A 213 9.78 8.83 10.12
N TRP A 214 9.04 9.16 11.18
CA TRP A 214 7.59 9.16 11.14
C TRP A 214 7.06 10.32 10.31
N LEU A 215 6.11 10.02 9.43
CA LEU A 215 5.55 10.96 8.47
C LEU A 215 4.25 11.56 9.02
N GLU A 216 4.11 12.87 8.87
CA GLU A 216 2.89 13.60 9.18
C GLU A 216 2.12 13.91 7.90
N PHE A 217 0.81 13.72 7.92
CA PHE A 217 -0.07 13.89 6.77
C PHE A 217 -1.13 14.96 7.06
N GLU A 218 -1.31 15.91 6.14
CA GLU A 218 -2.24 17.03 6.31
C GLU A 218 -3.71 16.59 6.33
N ARG A 219 -4.04 15.56 5.55
CA ARG A 219 -5.41 15.01 5.43
C ARG A 219 -5.72 13.93 6.45
N GLY A 220 -4.82 13.72 7.40
CA GLY A 220 -4.91 12.66 8.41
C GLY A 220 -4.34 11.33 7.91
N GLY A 221 -4.22 10.39 8.82
CA GLY A 221 -3.49 9.15 8.70
C GLY A 221 -2.29 9.17 9.66
N GLU A 222 -1.89 8.02 10.13
CA GLU A 222 -0.77 7.85 11.07
C GLU A 222 -0.03 6.56 10.78
N GLY A 223 1.18 6.42 11.35
CA GLY A 223 1.97 5.21 11.24
C GLY A 223 2.60 5.01 9.86
N GLY A 224 2.80 6.08 9.08
CA GLY A 224 3.69 6.07 7.93
C GLY A 224 5.12 6.38 8.35
N PHE A 225 6.11 5.64 7.86
CA PHE A 225 7.52 5.92 8.12
C PHE A 225 8.36 5.82 6.86
N ALA A 226 9.52 6.49 6.90
CA ALA A 226 10.56 6.37 5.89
C ALA A 226 11.89 5.94 6.50
N LEU A 227 12.67 5.15 5.74
CA LEU A 227 14.07 4.81 6.00
C LEU A 227 14.84 4.91 4.69
N SER A 228 16.04 5.46 4.73
CA SER A 228 16.96 5.43 3.60
C SER A 228 17.65 4.07 3.47
N ALA A 229 18.26 3.82 2.32
CA ALA A 229 19.13 2.67 2.11
C ALA A 229 20.27 2.64 3.15
N GLU A 230 20.82 3.81 3.53
CA GLU A 230 21.85 3.94 4.56
C GLU A 230 21.34 3.58 5.96
N ASP A 231 20.11 3.97 6.31
CA ASP A 231 19.48 3.57 7.57
C ASP A 231 19.31 2.06 7.63
N LEU A 232 18.86 1.44 6.53
CA LEU A 232 18.69 -0.01 6.44
C LEU A 232 20.01 -0.76 6.59
N ASP A 233 21.11 -0.23 6.05
CA ASP A 233 22.45 -0.78 6.26
C ASP A 233 22.91 -0.62 7.72
N THR A 234 22.69 0.57 8.30
CA THR A 234 23.12 0.90 9.66
C THR A 234 22.44 0.02 10.71
N TYR A 235 21.15 -0.27 10.51
CA TYR A 235 20.34 -1.03 11.48
C TYR A 235 20.08 -2.48 11.04
N ALA A 236 20.82 -3.03 10.08
CA ALA A 236 20.62 -4.36 9.52
C ALA A 236 20.58 -5.47 10.58
N ASP A 237 21.46 -5.43 11.57
CA ASP A 237 21.52 -6.42 12.66
C ASP A 237 20.24 -6.44 13.52
N HIS A 238 19.61 -5.27 13.74
CA HIS A 238 18.36 -5.15 14.48
C HIS A 238 17.21 -5.81 13.73
N PHE A 239 17.16 -5.64 12.39
CA PHE A 239 16.12 -6.25 11.56
C PHE A 239 16.32 -7.77 11.43
N ALA A 240 17.56 -8.26 11.38
CA ALA A 240 17.88 -9.68 11.30
C ALA A 240 17.52 -10.46 12.58
N ALA A 241 17.65 -9.82 13.76
CA ALA A 241 17.39 -10.43 15.07
C ALA A 241 15.89 -10.58 15.40
N SER A 242 14.99 -9.93 14.66
CA SER A 242 13.56 -9.94 14.95
C SER A 242 12.92 -11.26 14.48
N HIS A 243 12.75 -12.22 15.42
CA HIS A 243 11.93 -13.40 15.19
C HIS A 243 10.44 -13.05 15.38
N PRO A 244 9.52 -13.69 14.60
CA PRO A 244 8.10 -13.61 14.91
C PRO A 244 7.86 -14.13 16.34
N ALA A 245 7.08 -13.37 17.10
CA ALA A 245 6.71 -13.67 18.48
C ALA A 245 5.62 -14.78 18.55
#